data_ed7c525f0600cc48eb256407d91a1f2e
#
_entry.id   ed7c525f0600cc48eb256407d91a1f2e
#
_cell.length_a   1.000
_cell.length_b   1.000
_cell.length_c   1.000
_cell.angle_alpha   90.00
_cell.angle_beta   90.00
_cell.angle_gamma   90.00
#
_symmetry.space_group_name_H-M   'P 1'
#
loop_
_entity.id
_entity.type
_entity.pdbx_description
1 polymer ?
#
loop_
_entity_poly.entity_id
_entity_poly.type
_entity_poly.pdbx_seq_one_letter_code
_entity_poly.pdbx_strand_id
1 'polypeptide(L)'
;MLDDQIILGFETSCDETAIAILKGDELLVNTISSQVDIHEKFGGVVPEVASRAHAEMIRNIFHASLNSANLQISDIDIVSTTDGPGLVGSLVVGYNFAKSVAWSIDKPFLTVDHMVGHLAAPLIENRTMKPPFMTLLVSGGHTQIVLVEEWGNYQLLGTTIDDAAGEAFDKLSRFCGFGFPGGPAIQKIGEGGDPNKIELPRPKTKHEYNYSFSGLKTAATNFLNNLDPNDKVTKADFAASYQEAIVDSLLSNFVKAVNETGVKNISGGGGVMANSRLREKMNIFA
;
A
#
# COMPACT_ATOMS: atom_id res chain seq x y z
N MET A 1 -3.75 11.40 28.49
CA MET A 1 -2.79 11.86 27.50
C MET A 1 -1.85 10.71 27.21
N LEU A 2 -1.59 10.40 25.94
CA LEU A 2 -0.77 9.23 25.54
C LEU A 2 0.73 9.59 25.45
N ASP A 3 1.11 10.79 25.87
CA ASP A 3 2.40 11.42 25.54
C ASP A 3 3.66 10.64 26.00
N ASP A 4 3.52 9.74 26.99
CA ASP A 4 4.63 8.93 27.50
C ASP A 4 4.38 7.41 27.37
N GLN A 5 3.22 6.99 26.88
CA GLN A 5 2.89 5.57 26.78
C GLN A 5 3.68 4.88 25.67
N ILE A 6 4.17 3.69 25.97
CA ILE A 6 4.86 2.84 25.00
C ILE A 6 3.86 1.87 24.38
N ILE A 7 3.66 2.00 23.08
CA ILE A 7 2.70 1.23 22.29
C ILE A 7 3.45 0.27 21.39
N LEU A 8 3.10 -1.00 21.46
CA LEU A 8 3.62 -2.07 20.61
C LEU A 8 2.56 -2.47 19.59
N GLY A 9 2.82 -2.24 18.31
CA GLY A 9 1.91 -2.53 17.20
C GLY A 9 2.38 -3.70 16.34
N PHE A 10 1.43 -4.56 15.93
CA PHE A 10 1.65 -5.71 15.05
C PHE A 10 0.85 -5.56 13.76
N GLU A 11 1.49 -5.82 12.62
CA GLU A 11 0.87 -5.82 11.30
C GLU A 11 1.27 -7.10 10.56
N THR A 12 0.27 -7.89 10.17
CA THR A 12 0.44 -9.14 9.42
C THR A 12 -0.68 -9.37 8.40
N SER A 13 -1.27 -8.30 7.87
CA SER A 13 -2.47 -8.40 7.03
C SER A 13 -2.25 -9.07 5.67
N CYS A 14 -1.03 -9.07 5.13
CA CYS A 14 -0.75 -9.60 3.80
C CYS A 14 0.56 -10.42 3.76
N ASP A 15 1.63 -9.86 3.25
CA ASP A 15 2.91 -10.54 2.98
C ASP A 15 4.12 -9.87 3.67
N GLU A 16 3.85 -9.03 4.65
CA GLU A 16 4.88 -8.44 5.51
C GLU A 16 4.55 -8.67 6.97
N THR A 17 5.53 -9.19 7.74
CA THR A 17 5.45 -9.22 9.19
C THR A 17 6.11 -7.95 9.71
N ALA A 18 5.33 -7.03 10.24
CA ALA A 18 5.85 -5.78 10.76
C ALA A 18 5.49 -5.60 12.24
N ILE A 19 6.44 -5.05 13.00
CA ILE A 19 6.27 -4.68 14.40
C ILE A 19 6.85 -3.29 14.60
N ALA A 20 6.04 -2.40 15.13
CA ALA A 20 6.44 -1.04 15.47
C ALA A 20 6.29 -0.78 16.96
N ILE A 21 7.17 0.06 17.49
CA ILE A 21 7.11 0.56 18.88
C ILE A 21 7.11 2.07 18.83
N LEU A 22 6.10 2.66 19.47
CA LEU A 22 5.98 4.11 19.62
C LEU A 22 6.05 4.49 21.09
N LYS A 23 6.59 5.67 21.38
CA LYS A 23 6.47 6.35 22.66
C LYS A 23 5.70 7.65 22.43
N GLY A 24 4.47 7.71 22.92
CA GLY A 24 3.57 8.78 22.53
C GLY A 24 3.36 8.82 21.01
N ASP A 25 3.81 9.88 20.37
CA ASP A 25 3.79 10.05 18.91
C ASP A 25 5.16 9.80 18.23
N GLU A 26 6.19 9.44 19.01
CA GLU A 26 7.52 9.14 18.49
C GLU A 26 7.66 7.67 18.07
N LEU A 27 8.01 7.44 16.81
CA LEU A 27 8.35 6.11 16.31
C LEU A 27 9.76 5.74 16.77
N LEU A 28 9.88 4.80 17.72
CA LEU A 28 11.15 4.29 18.21
C LEU A 28 11.74 3.23 17.28
N VAL A 29 10.90 2.30 16.81
CA VAL A 29 11.30 1.18 15.97
C VAL A 29 10.17 0.83 15.00
N ASN A 30 10.55 0.47 13.78
CA ASN A 30 9.70 -0.19 12.80
C ASN A 30 10.52 -1.32 12.14
N THR A 31 10.24 -2.56 12.55
CA THR A 31 10.94 -3.75 12.03
C THR A 31 10.01 -4.47 11.07
N ILE A 32 10.46 -4.68 9.83
CA ILE A 32 9.68 -5.30 8.77
C ILE A 32 10.44 -6.53 8.26
N SER A 33 9.73 -7.66 8.13
CA SER A 33 10.19 -8.84 7.42
C SER A 33 9.27 -9.06 6.22
N SER A 34 9.77 -8.74 5.03
CA SER A 34 9.05 -8.93 3.77
C SER A 34 9.13 -10.38 3.31
N GLN A 35 8.07 -10.86 2.69
CA GLN A 35 7.97 -12.20 2.11
C GLN A 35 8.05 -12.17 0.57
N VAL A 36 8.49 -11.05 -0.02
CA VAL A 36 8.57 -10.87 -1.48
C VAL A 36 9.34 -12.02 -2.14
N ASP A 37 10.52 -12.38 -1.62
CA ASP A 37 11.37 -13.45 -2.17
C ASP A 37 10.67 -14.83 -2.15
N ILE A 38 9.79 -15.05 -1.18
CA ILE A 38 9.02 -16.28 -1.05
C ILE A 38 7.93 -16.30 -2.13
N HIS A 39 7.22 -15.20 -2.31
CA HIS A 39 6.07 -15.08 -3.19
C HIS A 39 6.44 -14.84 -4.65
N GLU A 40 7.64 -14.33 -4.93
CA GLU A 40 8.16 -14.17 -6.29
C GLU A 40 8.09 -15.47 -7.10
N LYS A 41 8.41 -16.60 -6.47
CA LYS A 41 8.36 -17.94 -7.09
C LYS A 41 6.96 -18.35 -7.56
N PHE A 42 5.92 -17.76 -6.97
CA PHE A 42 4.52 -18.01 -7.32
C PHE A 42 3.95 -16.90 -8.22
N GLY A 43 4.71 -15.83 -8.43
CA GLY A 43 4.29 -14.66 -9.19
C GLY A 43 3.15 -13.86 -8.50
N GLY A 44 3.07 -13.92 -7.17
CA GLY A 44 2.10 -13.21 -6.36
C GLY A 44 1.86 -13.88 -5.01
N VAL A 45 1.15 -13.21 -4.12
CA VAL A 45 0.92 -13.68 -2.75
C VAL A 45 0.06 -14.93 -2.72
N VAL A 46 0.53 -15.96 -2.01
CA VAL A 46 -0.19 -17.20 -1.72
C VAL A 46 -0.60 -17.19 -0.25
N PRO A 47 -1.91 -17.09 0.09
CA PRO A 47 -2.36 -16.85 1.46
C PRO A 47 -1.88 -17.88 2.50
N GLU A 48 -1.85 -19.16 2.14
CA GLU A 48 -1.37 -20.22 3.05
C GLU A 48 0.15 -20.11 3.30
N VAL A 49 0.92 -19.78 2.29
CA VAL A 49 2.37 -19.56 2.40
C VAL A 49 2.64 -18.34 3.26
N ALA A 50 1.89 -17.25 3.05
CA ALA A 50 2.02 -16.03 3.83
C ALA A 50 1.76 -16.29 5.31
N SER A 51 0.67 -16.97 5.67
CA SER A 51 0.34 -17.24 7.08
C SER A 51 1.39 -18.12 7.78
N ARG A 52 1.97 -19.10 7.09
CA ARG A 52 3.07 -19.91 7.63
C ARG A 52 4.33 -19.08 7.87
N ALA A 53 4.71 -18.24 6.92
CA ALA A 53 5.86 -17.35 7.05
C ALA A 53 5.69 -16.36 8.22
N HIS A 54 4.50 -15.79 8.42
CA HIS A 54 4.21 -14.98 9.61
C HIS A 54 4.42 -15.76 10.91
N ALA A 55 3.88 -17.00 10.99
CA ALA A 55 4.01 -17.82 12.19
C ALA A 55 5.48 -18.14 12.54
N GLU A 56 6.32 -18.33 11.53
CA GLU A 56 7.76 -18.59 11.71
C GLU A 56 8.54 -17.34 12.14
N MET A 57 8.16 -16.16 11.61
CA MET A 57 8.95 -14.95 11.77
C MET A 57 8.52 -14.05 12.93
N ILE A 58 7.23 -14.04 13.30
CA ILE A 58 6.68 -13.04 14.22
C ILE A 58 7.41 -12.96 15.56
N ARG A 59 7.79 -14.12 16.13
CA ARG A 59 8.55 -14.16 17.38
C ARG A 59 9.93 -13.51 17.25
N ASN A 60 10.63 -13.80 16.15
CA ASN A 60 11.97 -13.27 15.93
C ASN A 60 11.93 -11.75 15.73
N ILE A 61 10.96 -11.27 14.95
CA ILE A 61 10.74 -9.84 14.71
C ILE A 61 10.35 -9.13 16.01
N PHE A 62 9.51 -9.75 16.86
CA PHE A 62 9.13 -9.21 18.16
C PHE A 62 10.35 -8.99 19.06
N HIS A 63 11.20 -10.00 19.22
CA HIS A 63 12.43 -9.84 20.02
C HIS A 63 13.42 -8.83 19.42
N ALA A 64 13.56 -8.83 18.09
CA ALA A 64 14.40 -7.86 17.40
C ALA A 64 13.91 -6.43 17.62
N SER A 65 12.60 -6.19 17.58
CA SER A 65 12.01 -4.86 17.81
C SER A 65 12.25 -4.35 19.24
N LEU A 66 12.02 -5.19 20.25
CA LEU A 66 12.30 -4.83 21.65
C LEU A 66 13.79 -4.52 21.86
N ASN A 67 14.67 -5.35 21.33
CA ASN A 67 16.12 -5.15 21.44
C ASN A 67 16.57 -3.85 20.74
N SER A 68 16.03 -3.56 19.56
CA SER A 68 16.36 -2.35 18.79
C SER A 68 15.86 -1.07 19.49
N ALA A 69 14.74 -1.15 20.20
CA ALA A 69 14.22 -0.06 21.04
C ALA A 69 14.92 0.04 22.40
N ASN A 70 15.79 -0.93 22.75
CA ASN A 70 16.38 -1.07 24.08
C ASN A 70 15.33 -1.12 25.22
N LEU A 71 14.26 -1.85 24.98
CA LEU A 71 13.11 -2.01 25.89
C LEU A 71 12.96 -3.47 26.33
N GLN A 72 12.38 -3.63 27.54
CA GLN A 72 11.86 -4.89 28.02
C GLN A 72 10.36 -4.98 27.74
N ILE A 73 9.82 -6.19 27.68
CA ILE A 73 8.39 -6.40 27.48
C ILE A 73 7.53 -5.73 28.57
N SER A 74 8.08 -5.60 29.80
CA SER A 74 7.42 -4.93 30.93
C SER A 74 7.26 -3.43 30.74
N ASP A 75 8.01 -2.81 29.82
CA ASP A 75 7.95 -1.38 29.55
C ASP A 75 6.79 -1.00 28.64
N ILE A 76 6.15 -2.01 28.02
CA ILE A 76 5.01 -1.80 27.12
C ILE A 76 3.75 -1.47 27.93
N ASP A 77 3.06 -0.42 27.52
CA ASP A 77 1.81 0.03 28.14
C ASP A 77 0.56 -0.43 27.39
N ILE A 78 0.64 -0.51 26.05
CA ILE A 78 -0.47 -0.90 25.19
C ILE A 78 0.05 -1.83 24.09
N VAL A 79 -0.70 -2.87 23.77
CA VAL A 79 -0.45 -3.72 22.61
C VAL A 79 -1.57 -3.54 21.60
N SER A 80 -1.21 -3.34 20.35
CA SER A 80 -2.17 -3.21 19.25
C SER A 80 -1.86 -4.16 18.10
N THR A 81 -2.88 -4.50 17.32
CA THR A 81 -2.71 -5.32 16.11
C THR A 81 -3.75 -4.97 15.06
N THR A 82 -3.39 -5.17 13.81
CA THR A 82 -4.35 -5.12 12.71
C THR A 82 -5.32 -6.31 12.79
N ASP A 83 -6.63 -6.04 12.69
CA ASP A 83 -7.68 -7.06 12.69
C ASP A 83 -8.40 -7.23 11.35
N GLY A 84 -8.15 -6.36 10.40
CA GLY A 84 -8.67 -6.40 9.03
C GLY A 84 -8.70 -5.03 8.36
N PRO A 85 -9.00 -5.00 7.04
CA PRO A 85 -9.03 -6.12 6.11
C PRO A 85 -7.65 -6.74 5.85
N GLY A 86 -7.64 -8.00 5.34
CA GLY A 86 -6.42 -8.71 5.01
C GLY A 86 -6.63 -10.22 4.79
N LEU A 87 -5.54 -10.94 4.59
CA LEU A 87 -5.58 -12.40 4.47
C LEU A 87 -5.89 -13.03 5.83
N VAL A 88 -7.00 -13.75 5.91
CA VAL A 88 -7.53 -14.28 7.19
C VAL A 88 -6.49 -15.07 7.97
N GLY A 89 -5.74 -15.99 7.31
CA GLY A 89 -4.70 -16.78 7.97
C GLY A 89 -3.57 -15.92 8.54
N SER A 90 -3.17 -14.89 7.80
CA SER A 90 -2.12 -13.95 8.22
C SER A 90 -2.57 -13.08 9.40
N LEU A 91 -3.78 -12.51 9.33
CA LEU A 91 -4.39 -11.75 10.43
C LEU A 91 -4.51 -12.58 11.71
N VAL A 92 -4.94 -13.86 11.61
CA VAL A 92 -5.05 -14.77 12.75
C VAL A 92 -3.72 -14.95 13.48
N VAL A 93 -2.60 -15.02 12.77
CA VAL A 93 -1.26 -15.14 13.37
C VAL A 93 -0.93 -13.89 14.18
N GLY A 94 -1.00 -12.70 13.59
CA GLY A 94 -0.68 -11.43 14.27
C GLY A 94 -1.61 -11.17 15.46
N TYR A 95 -2.92 -11.34 15.25
CA TYR A 95 -3.92 -11.12 16.26
C TYR A 95 -3.70 -11.99 17.52
N ASN A 96 -3.54 -13.31 17.32
CA ASN A 96 -3.35 -14.21 18.46
C ASN A 96 -2.01 -14.00 19.16
N PHE A 97 -0.95 -13.72 18.41
CA PHE A 97 0.37 -13.43 19.00
C PHE A 97 0.30 -12.15 19.84
N ALA A 98 -0.19 -11.04 19.28
CA ALA A 98 -0.32 -9.76 19.97
C ALA A 98 -1.20 -9.86 21.21
N LYS A 99 -2.36 -10.53 21.10
CA LYS A 99 -3.28 -10.77 22.21
C LYS A 99 -2.63 -11.58 23.32
N SER A 100 -1.86 -12.61 22.99
CA SER A 100 -1.12 -13.42 23.96
C SER A 100 -0.05 -12.61 24.69
N VAL A 101 0.65 -11.74 23.97
CA VAL A 101 1.62 -10.79 24.54
C VAL A 101 0.92 -9.87 25.53
N ALA A 102 -0.16 -9.19 25.13
CA ALA A 102 -0.93 -8.29 26.00
C ALA A 102 -1.39 -8.97 27.27
N TRP A 103 -1.96 -10.18 27.13
CA TRP A 103 -2.43 -10.98 28.25
C TRP A 103 -1.31 -11.39 29.20
N SER A 104 -0.14 -11.76 28.66
CA SER A 104 1.01 -12.20 29.49
C SER A 104 1.58 -11.11 30.38
N ILE A 105 1.41 -9.84 30.01
CA ILE A 105 1.91 -8.67 30.75
C ILE A 105 0.80 -7.85 31.42
N ASP A 106 -0.43 -8.33 31.36
CA ASP A 106 -1.63 -7.66 31.92
C ASP A 106 -1.80 -6.22 31.43
N LYS A 107 -1.70 -6.01 30.11
CA LYS A 107 -1.82 -4.69 29.46
C LYS A 107 -3.01 -4.64 28.49
N PRO A 108 -3.57 -3.43 28.24
CA PRO A 108 -4.63 -3.24 27.26
C PRO A 108 -4.25 -3.78 25.88
N PHE A 109 -5.23 -4.41 25.23
CA PHE A 109 -5.14 -4.90 23.86
C PHE A 109 -6.15 -4.17 22.98
N LEU A 110 -5.67 -3.60 21.88
CA LEU A 110 -6.47 -2.84 20.92
C LEU A 110 -6.36 -3.45 19.52
N THR A 111 -7.43 -3.36 18.75
CA THR A 111 -7.41 -3.70 17.34
C THR A 111 -7.52 -2.44 16.49
N VAL A 112 -6.89 -2.46 15.32
CA VAL A 112 -6.84 -1.35 14.39
C VAL A 112 -7.18 -1.84 12.99
N ASP A 113 -8.07 -1.13 12.32
CA ASP A 113 -8.36 -1.36 10.90
C ASP A 113 -7.12 -1.04 10.04
N HIS A 114 -6.75 -1.95 9.14
CA HIS A 114 -5.60 -1.81 8.25
C HIS A 114 -5.64 -0.53 7.41
N MET A 115 -6.83 -0.15 6.93
CA MET A 115 -6.99 1.06 6.12
C MET A 115 -6.78 2.31 6.96
N VAL A 116 -7.20 2.31 8.23
CA VAL A 116 -6.92 3.39 9.18
C VAL A 116 -5.42 3.50 9.44
N GLY A 117 -4.70 2.37 9.51
CA GLY A 117 -3.25 2.36 9.57
C GLY A 117 -2.61 3.07 8.37
N HIS A 118 -3.09 2.80 7.16
CA HIS A 118 -2.64 3.51 5.95
C HIS A 118 -2.96 5.01 5.97
N LEU A 119 -4.11 5.43 6.53
CA LEU A 119 -4.47 6.85 6.67
C LEU A 119 -3.58 7.57 7.69
N ALA A 120 -3.13 6.86 8.72
CA ALA A 120 -2.26 7.40 9.76
C ALA A 120 -0.76 7.42 9.37
N ALA A 121 -0.32 6.52 8.48
CA ALA A 121 1.09 6.39 8.11
C ALA A 121 1.77 7.70 7.67
N PRO A 122 1.14 8.61 6.89
CA PRO A 122 1.74 9.89 6.53
C PRO A 122 2.07 10.80 7.72
N LEU A 123 1.44 10.60 8.89
CA LEU A 123 1.73 11.37 10.10
C LEU A 123 3.12 11.07 10.68
N ILE A 124 3.69 9.93 10.36
CA ILE A 124 5.06 9.57 10.78
C ILE A 124 6.06 10.57 10.16
N GLU A 125 5.84 10.95 8.89
CA GLU A 125 6.69 11.91 8.19
C GLU A 125 6.28 13.37 8.46
N ASN A 126 4.98 13.63 8.61
CA ASN A 126 4.44 14.98 8.84
C ASN A 126 3.50 15.02 10.05
N ARG A 127 4.04 15.14 11.24
CA ARG A 127 3.31 15.20 12.51
C ARG A 127 2.40 16.44 12.65
N THR A 128 2.57 17.44 11.79
CA THR A 128 1.74 18.64 11.80
C THR A 128 0.46 18.51 10.99
N MET A 129 0.36 17.47 10.15
CA MET A 129 -0.82 17.24 9.35
C MET A 129 -2.01 16.86 10.24
N LYS A 130 -3.11 17.56 10.05
CA LYS A 130 -4.37 17.36 10.80
C LYS A 130 -5.53 17.28 9.83
N PRO A 131 -6.59 16.54 10.17
CA PRO A 131 -7.84 16.62 9.43
C PRO A 131 -8.40 18.07 9.36
N PRO A 132 -9.14 18.42 8.30
CA PRO A 132 -9.45 17.56 7.18
C PRO A 132 -8.30 17.43 6.17
N PHE A 133 -8.13 16.22 5.63
CA PHE A 133 -7.21 15.95 4.53
C PHE A 133 -7.75 14.84 3.62
N MET A 134 -7.29 14.80 2.36
CA MET A 134 -7.65 13.74 1.42
C MET A 134 -6.47 12.83 1.16
N THR A 135 -6.71 11.54 1.21
CA THR A 135 -5.67 10.51 0.97
C THR A 135 -5.98 9.71 -0.29
N LEU A 136 -4.97 9.58 -1.15
CA LEU A 136 -4.95 8.58 -2.21
C LEU A 136 -4.28 7.31 -1.67
N LEU A 137 -5.07 6.27 -1.38
CA LEU A 137 -4.57 4.97 -0.94
C LEU A 137 -4.40 4.05 -2.14
N VAL A 138 -3.17 3.64 -2.42
CA VAL A 138 -2.85 2.81 -3.59
C VAL A 138 -1.86 1.71 -3.21
N SER A 139 -2.34 0.48 -3.16
CA SER A 139 -1.55 -0.71 -2.80
C SER A 139 -1.75 -1.85 -3.81
N GLY A 140 -1.22 -3.03 -3.51
CA GLY A 140 -1.46 -4.25 -4.28
C GLY A 140 -2.94 -4.65 -4.30
N GLY A 141 -3.65 -4.48 -3.18
CA GLY A 141 -5.05 -4.87 -3.03
C GLY A 141 -6.07 -3.73 -3.01
N HIS A 142 -5.64 -2.50 -2.81
CA HIS A 142 -6.55 -1.36 -2.62
C HIS A 142 -6.20 -0.19 -3.53
N THR A 143 -7.24 0.47 -4.05
CA THR A 143 -7.14 1.77 -4.73
C THR A 143 -8.36 2.58 -4.32
N GLN A 144 -8.15 3.59 -3.48
CA GLN A 144 -9.21 4.35 -2.83
C GLN A 144 -8.88 5.84 -2.72
N ILE A 145 -9.91 6.67 -2.74
CA ILE A 145 -9.86 8.08 -2.36
C ILE A 145 -10.65 8.21 -1.06
N VAL A 146 -9.99 8.64 0.00
CA VAL A 146 -10.60 8.79 1.31
C VAL A 146 -10.44 10.22 1.79
N LEU A 147 -11.55 10.86 2.15
CA LEU A 147 -11.57 12.11 2.89
C LEU A 147 -11.59 11.81 4.37
N VAL A 148 -10.58 12.26 5.07
CA VAL A 148 -10.50 12.23 6.54
C VAL A 148 -11.01 13.57 7.04
N GLU A 149 -12.26 13.63 7.52
CA GLU A 149 -12.86 14.86 8.07
C GLU A 149 -12.35 15.14 9.48
N GLU A 150 -12.28 14.08 10.29
CA GLU A 150 -11.67 14.01 11.62
C GLU A 150 -11.27 12.55 11.92
N TRP A 151 -10.47 12.33 12.94
CA TRP A 151 -10.11 10.98 13.35
C TRP A 151 -11.36 10.22 13.83
N GLY A 152 -11.60 9.05 13.21
CA GLY A 152 -12.81 8.26 13.42
C GLY A 152 -13.96 8.58 12.44
N ASN A 153 -13.84 9.64 11.65
CA ASN A 153 -14.82 10.00 10.63
C ASN A 153 -14.15 10.04 9.24
N TYR A 154 -14.36 8.97 8.48
CA TYR A 154 -13.73 8.74 7.18
C TYR A 154 -14.80 8.59 6.11
N GLN A 155 -14.70 9.37 5.04
CA GLN A 155 -15.58 9.27 3.88
C GLN A 155 -14.85 8.64 2.71
N LEU A 156 -15.25 7.42 2.31
CA LEU A 156 -14.79 6.78 1.09
C LEU A 156 -15.47 7.45 -0.12
N LEU A 157 -14.73 8.26 -0.87
CA LEU A 157 -15.24 8.96 -2.04
C LEU A 157 -15.17 8.11 -3.30
N GLY A 158 -14.10 7.36 -3.47
CA GLY A 158 -13.89 6.51 -4.64
C GLY A 158 -13.10 5.25 -4.32
N THR A 159 -13.37 4.20 -5.07
CA THR A 159 -12.68 2.91 -4.96
C THR A 159 -12.53 2.26 -6.33
N THR A 160 -11.61 1.31 -6.46
CA THR A 160 -11.60 0.47 -7.66
C THR A 160 -12.81 -0.45 -7.69
N ILE A 161 -13.38 -0.66 -8.89
CA ILE A 161 -14.51 -1.57 -9.11
C ILE A 161 -14.08 -2.94 -9.66
N ASP A 162 -12.79 -3.08 -9.93
CA ASP A 162 -12.18 -4.31 -10.42
C ASP A 162 -10.76 -4.47 -9.85
N ASP A 163 -9.72 -4.54 -10.67
CA ASP A 163 -8.34 -4.66 -10.21
C ASP A 163 -7.89 -3.40 -9.44
N ALA A 164 -7.11 -3.57 -8.38
CA ALA A 164 -6.36 -2.47 -7.79
C ALA A 164 -5.20 -2.05 -8.72
N ALA A 165 -4.70 -0.81 -8.57
CA ALA A 165 -3.62 -0.32 -9.42
C ALA A 165 -2.34 -1.16 -9.29
N GLY A 166 -1.98 -1.59 -8.07
CA GLY A 166 -0.83 -2.49 -7.86
C GLY A 166 -1.05 -3.86 -8.50
N GLU A 167 -2.25 -4.42 -8.38
CA GLU A 167 -2.63 -5.66 -9.05
C GLU A 167 -2.55 -5.55 -10.57
N ALA A 168 -2.93 -4.38 -11.14
CA ALA A 168 -2.79 -4.13 -12.57
C ALA A 168 -1.31 -4.14 -13.00
N PHE A 169 -0.42 -3.52 -12.22
CA PHE A 169 1.01 -3.60 -12.44
C PHE A 169 1.51 -5.04 -12.39
N ASP A 170 1.15 -5.81 -11.36
CA ASP A 170 1.61 -7.17 -11.17
C ASP A 170 1.13 -8.11 -12.29
N LYS A 171 -0.13 -7.98 -12.69
CA LYS A 171 -0.72 -8.80 -13.77
C LYS A 171 -0.06 -8.55 -15.12
N LEU A 172 0.24 -7.30 -15.47
CA LEU A 172 0.94 -7.00 -16.72
C LEU A 172 2.41 -7.44 -16.65
N SER A 173 3.10 -7.15 -15.55
CA SER A 173 4.48 -7.55 -15.35
C SER A 173 4.66 -9.05 -15.51
N ARG A 174 3.76 -9.83 -14.90
CA ARG A 174 3.74 -11.30 -15.04
C ARG A 174 3.52 -11.73 -16.50
N PHE A 175 2.56 -11.12 -17.20
CA PHE A 175 2.29 -11.42 -18.61
C PHE A 175 3.52 -11.17 -19.49
N CYS A 176 4.24 -10.08 -19.23
CA CYS A 176 5.43 -9.69 -20.01
C CYS A 176 6.74 -10.37 -19.54
N GLY A 177 6.71 -11.12 -18.44
CA GLY A 177 7.91 -11.70 -17.84
C GLY A 177 8.89 -10.68 -17.27
N PHE A 178 8.38 -9.54 -16.77
CA PHE A 178 9.21 -8.46 -16.24
C PHE A 178 9.65 -8.66 -14.78
N GLY A 179 8.97 -9.57 -14.05
CA GLY A 179 9.26 -9.90 -12.65
C GLY A 179 8.17 -9.46 -11.66
N PHE A 180 8.45 -9.70 -10.38
CA PHE A 180 7.58 -9.38 -9.25
C PHE A 180 8.40 -8.70 -8.14
N PRO A 181 7.88 -7.68 -7.44
CA PRO A 181 6.59 -6.97 -7.64
C PRO A 181 6.54 -6.18 -8.96
N GLY A 182 5.37 -6.17 -9.61
CA GLY A 182 5.21 -5.60 -10.96
C GLY A 182 5.39 -4.10 -11.04
N GLY A 183 4.98 -3.35 -10.01
CA GLY A 183 5.15 -1.89 -9.97
C GLY A 183 6.61 -1.46 -10.13
N PRO A 184 7.53 -1.89 -9.23
CA PRO A 184 8.96 -1.62 -9.34
C PRO A 184 9.58 -2.15 -10.64
N ALA A 185 9.17 -3.34 -11.10
CA ALA A 185 9.69 -3.93 -12.34
C ALA A 185 9.32 -3.09 -13.57
N ILE A 186 8.06 -2.68 -13.71
CA ILE A 186 7.58 -1.84 -14.81
C ILE A 186 8.23 -0.46 -14.75
N GLN A 187 8.36 0.14 -13.56
CA GLN A 187 9.06 1.42 -13.40
C GLN A 187 10.50 1.33 -13.90
N LYS A 188 11.25 0.32 -13.47
CA LYS A 188 12.65 0.13 -13.87
C LYS A 188 12.82 -0.09 -15.38
N ILE A 189 11.95 -0.90 -15.99
CA ILE A 189 11.99 -1.15 -17.44
C ILE A 189 11.59 0.09 -18.23
N GLY A 190 10.66 0.89 -17.70
CA GLY A 190 10.18 2.14 -18.31
C GLY A 190 11.18 3.30 -18.22
N GLU A 191 12.29 3.16 -17.49
CA GLU A 191 13.31 4.21 -17.41
C GLU A 191 13.85 4.57 -18.80
N GLY A 192 13.77 5.86 -19.13
CA GLY A 192 14.20 6.39 -20.44
C GLY A 192 13.24 6.12 -21.60
N GLY A 193 12.12 5.42 -21.39
CA GLY A 193 11.06 5.24 -22.38
C GLY A 193 10.17 6.48 -22.53
N ASP A 194 9.54 6.61 -23.70
CA ASP A 194 8.56 7.67 -23.96
C ASP A 194 7.18 7.26 -23.40
N PRO A 195 6.65 7.95 -22.36
CA PRO A 195 5.38 7.63 -21.76
C PRO A 195 4.16 7.90 -22.66
N ASN A 196 4.36 8.65 -23.76
CA ASN A 196 3.32 8.99 -24.74
C ASN A 196 3.44 8.17 -26.03
N LYS A 197 4.37 7.22 -26.10
CA LYS A 197 4.61 6.41 -27.31
C LYS A 197 3.42 5.56 -27.70
N ILE A 198 2.67 5.08 -26.70
CA ILE A 198 1.52 4.22 -26.90
C ILE A 198 0.31 4.86 -26.20
N GLU A 199 -0.72 5.10 -26.98
CA GLU A 199 -2.00 5.58 -26.47
C GLU A 199 -2.78 4.42 -25.84
N LEU A 200 -2.69 4.28 -24.51
CA LEU A 200 -3.47 3.31 -23.74
C LEU A 200 -4.69 4.00 -23.12
N PRO A 201 -5.82 3.29 -22.95
CA PRO A 201 -7.02 3.89 -22.40
C PRO A 201 -6.85 4.33 -20.94
N ARG A 202 -7.58 5.38 -20.54
CA ARG A 202 -7.81 5.78 -19.16
C ARG A 202 -9.27 5.51 -18.85
N PRO A 203 -9.63 4.31 -18.36
CA PRO A 203 -11.01 3.92 -18.22
C PRO A 203 -11.79 4.85 -17.28
N LYS A 204 -12.99 5.27 -17.70
CA LYS A 204 -13.92 6.03 -16.87
C LYS A 204 -15.01 5.11 -16.35
N THR A 205 -15.41 5.31 -15.10
CA THR A 205 -16.49 4.56 -14.46
C THR A 205 -17.78 5.40 -14.39
N LYS A 206 -18.90 4.75 -14.03
CA LYS A 206 -20.17 5.47 -13.84
C LYS A 206 -20.15 6.41 -12.62
N HIS A 207 -19.39 6.04 -11.59
CA HIS A 207 -19.18 6.87 -10.41
C HIS A 207 -17.88 7.67 -10.58
N GLU A 208 -17.96 8.97 -10.44
CA GLU A 208 -16.95 9.93 -10.87
C GLU A 208 -15.57 9.73 -10.27
N TYR A 209 -15.49 9.20 -9.06
CA TYR A 209 -14.21 9.00 -8.35
C TYR A 209 -13.73 7.54 -8.35
N ASN A 210 -14.54 6.61 -8.86
CA ASN A 210 -14.16 5.21 -8.90
C ASN A 210 -13.14 4.93 -10.00
N TYR A 211 -12.36 3.89 -9.81
CA TYR A 211 -11.31 3.44 -10.70
C TYR A 211 -11.68 2.11 -11.39
N SER A 212 -11.05 1.86 -12.54
CA SER A 212 -11.08 0.57 -13.22
C SER A 212 -9.74 0.37 -13.94
N PHE A 213 -9.11 -0.78 -13.76
CA PHE A 213 -7.82 -1.09 -14.36
C PHE A 213 -7.82 -2.39 -15.19
N SER A 214 -8.82 -3.26 -15.06
CA SER A 214 -8.89 -4.52 -15.81
C SER A 214 -8.92 -4.30 -17.33
N GLY A 215 -9.62 -3.27 -17.79
CA GLY A 215 -9.67 -2.88 -19.20
C GLY A 215 -8.32 -2.38 -19.73
N LEU A 216 -7.53 -1.70 -18.92
CA LEU A 216 -6.21 -1.21 -19.28
C LEU A 216 -5.23 -2.37 -19.53
N LYS A 217 -5.23 -3.39 -18.66
CA LYS A 217 -4.44 -4.61 -18.88
C LYS A 217 -4.80 -5.25 -20.21
N THR A 218 -6.09 -5.42 -20.51
CA THR A 218 -6.57 -6.03 -21.75
C THR A 218 -6.11 -5.23 -22.97
N ALA A 219 -6.18 -3.90 -22.92
CA ALA A 219 -5.72 -3.04 -23.99
C ALA A 219 -4.19 -3.19 -24.23
N ALA A 220 -3.40 -3.21 -23.13
CA ALA A 220 -1.96 -3.37 -23.20
C ALA A 220 -1.55 -4.74 -23.78
N THR A 221 -2.21 -5.83 -23.37
CA THR A 221 -1.94 -7.17 -23.91
C THR A 221 -2.34 -7.29 -25.37
N ASN A 222 -3.48 -6.70 -25.78
CA ASN A 222 -3.90 -6.66 -27.16
C ASN A 222 -2.92 -5.86 -28.04
N PHE A 223 -2.41 -4.74 -27.54
CA PHE A 223 -1.39 -3.97 -28.23
C PHE A 223 -0.15 -4.83 -28.51
N LEU A 224 0.38 -5.53 -27.50
CA LEU A 224 1.56 -6.38 -27.67
C LEU A 224 1.32 -7.53 -28.66
N ASN A 225 0.14 -8.15 -28.63
CA ASN A 225 -0.20 -9.25 -29.52
C ASN A 225 -0.37 -8.81 -30.98
N ASN A 226 -0.68 -7.54 -31.23
CA ASN A 226 -0.89 -6.97 -32.57
C ASN A 226 0.24 -6.03 -32.98
N LEU A 227 1.34 -5.96 -32.22
CA LEU A 227 2.48 -5.10 -32.55
C LEU A 227 3.12 -5.54 -33.87
N ASP A 228 3.22 -4.60 -34.84
CA ASP A 228 3.94 -4.86 -36.08
C ASP A 228 5.45 -4.97 -35.75
N PRO A 229 6.16 -6.00 -36.26
CA PRO A 229 7.61 -6.12 -36.11
C PRO A 229 8.41 -4.91 -36.60
N ASN A 230 7.82 -4.08 -37.48
CA ASN A 230 8.43 -2.86 -37.99
C ASN A 230 8.16 -1.63 -37.09
N ASP A 231 7.28 -1.72 -36.13
CA ASP A 231 7.00 -0.65 -35.18
C ASP A 231 8.21 -0.41 -34.29
N LYS A 232 8.66 0.83 -34.26
CA LYS A 232 9.79 1.26 -33.41
C LYS A 232 9.31 1.53 -31.98
N VAL A 233 8.72 0.50 -31.34
CA VAL A 233 8.31 0.56 -29.93
C VAL A 233 9.28 -0.30 -29.12
N THR A 234 9.92 0.30 -28.15
CA THR A 234 10.82 -0.42 -27.23
C THR A 234 10.04 -0.98 -26.03
N LYS A 235 10.63 -1.93 -25.32
CA LYS A 235 10.07 -2.39 -24.03
C LYS A 235 9.97 -1.25 -23.01
N ALA A 236 10.91 -0.31 -23.06
CA ALA A 236 10.90 0.88 -22.20
C ALA A 236 9.73 1.79 -22.53
N ASP A 237 9.45 2.07 -23.81
CA ASP A 237 8.30 2.87 -24.23
C ASP A 237 6.98 2.23 -23.77
N PHE A 238 6.87 0.90 -23.95
CA PHE A 238 5.66 0.17 -23.53
C PHE A 238 5.44 0.25 -22.01
N ALA A 239 6.48 -0.02 -21.23
CA ALA A 239 6.41 0.03 -19.76
C ALA A 239 6.13 1.46 -19.26
N ALA A 240 6.78 2.47 -19.84
CA ALA A 240 6.54 3.88 -19.53
C ALA A 240 5.10 4.31 -19.86
N SER A 241 4.59 3.96 -21.05
CA SER A 241 3.22 4.28 -21.44
C SER A 241 2.16 3.59 -20.57
N TYR A 242 2.42 2.35 -20.14
CA TYR A 242 1.51 1.65 -19.24
C TYR A 242 1.49 2.27 -17.84
N GLN A 243 2.66 2.56 -17.29
CA GLN A 243 2.79 3.28 -16.02
C GLN A 243 2.08 4.64 -16.07
N GLU A 244 2.29 5.40 -17.17
CA GLU A 244 1.66 6.70 -17.35
C GLU A 244 0.14 6.61 -17.36
N ALA A 245 -0.43 5.60 -18.03
CA ALA A 245 -1.88 5.41 -18.08
C ALA A 245 -2.49 5.11 -16.70
N ILE A 246 -1.80 4.32 -15.86
CA ILE A 246 -2.24 4.08 -14.47
C ILE A 246 -2.14 5.36 -13.65
N VAL A 247 -1.00 6.04 -13.70
CA VAL A 247 -0.75 7.27 -12.92
C VAL A 247 -1.75 8.37 -13.31
N ASP A 248 -2.01 8.57 -14.60
CA ASP A 248 -3.01 9.52 -15.08
C ASP A 248 -4.41 9.19 -14.57
N SER A 249 -4.79 7.91 -14.61
CA SER A 249 -6.10 7.46 -14.12
C SER A 249 -6.25 7.74 -12.62
N LEU A 250 -5.22 7.44 -11.83
CA LEU A 250 -5.21 7.69 -10.39
C LEU A 250 -5.37 9.18 -10.07
N LEU A 251 -4.54 10.01 -10.70
CA LEU A 251 -4.50 11.43 -10.39
C LEU A 251 -5.70 12.19 -10.94
N SER A 252 -6.25 11.82 -12.10
CA SER A 252 -7.41 12.52 -12.66
C SER A 252 -8.60 12.53 -11.71
N ASN A 253 -8.93 11.39 -11.10
CA ASN A 253 -10.03 11.28 -10.16
C ASN A 253 -9.70 11.89 -8.79
N PHE A 254 -8.46 11.71 -8.33
CA PHE A 254 -8.00 12.29 -7.07
C PHE A 254 -8.02 13.83 -7.10
N VAL A 255 -7.44 14.42 -8.14
CA VAL A 255 -7.44 15.89 -8.36
C VAL A 255 -8.86 16.44 -8.46
N LYS A 256 -9.74 15.72 -9.16
CA LYS A 256 -11.16 16.07 -9.24
C LYS A 256 -11.79 16.11 -7.85
N ALA A 257 -11.60 15.05 -7.05
CA ALA A 257 -12.16 14.97 -5.69
C ALA A 257 -11.63 16.09 -4.79
N VAL A 258 -10.33 16.39 -4.84
CA VAL A 258 -9.71 17.49 -4.06
C VAL A 258 -10.32 18.84 -4.46
N ASN A 259 -10.46 19.11 -5.76
CA ASN A 259 -10.99 20.38 -6.24
C ASN A 259 -12.47 20.57 -5.86
N GLU A 260 -13.28 19.52 -5.94
CA GLU A 260 -14.72 19.59 -5.64
C GLU A 260 -15.02 19.66 -4.15
N THR A 261 -14.19 19.03 -3.31
CA THR A 261 -14.32 19.12 -1.85
C THR A 261 -13.67 20.37 -1.26
N GLY A 262 -12.75 21.00 -1.97
CA GLY A 262 -12.01 22.17 -1.52
C GLY A 262 -11.04 21.90 -0.37
N VAL A 263 -10.74 20.63 -0.06
CA VAL A 263 -9.79 20.25 0.97
C VAL A 263 -8.37 20.74 0.63
N LYS A 264 -7.63 21.22 1.61
CA LYS A 264 -6.31 21.86 1.39
C LYS A 264 -5.14 20.92 1.58
N ASN A 265 -5.30 19.91 2.44
CA ASN A 265 -4.22 18.98 2.75
C ASN A 265 -4.46 17.68 2.00
N ILE A 266 -3.42 17.18 1.37
CA ILE A 266 -3.45 15.89 0.66
C ILE A 266 -2.35 14.98 1.16
N SER A 267 -2.59 13.69 1.06
CA SER A 267 -1.58 12.67 1.37
C SER A 267 -1.69 11.48 0.42
N GLY A 268 -0.72 10.60 0.49
CA GLY A 268 -0.74 9.33 -0.21
C GLY A 268 -0.26 8.20 0.68
N GLY A 269 -0.86 7.03 0.54
CA GLY A 269 -0.53 5.82 1.30
C GLY A 269 -0.53 4.56 0.44
N GLY A 270 0.10 3.50 0.95
CA GLY A 270 0.23 2.21 0.29
C GLY A 270 1.44 2.08 -0.64
N GLY A 271 1.83 0.83 -0.94
CA GLY A 271 3.09 0.52 -1.63
C GLY A 271 3.24 1.14 -3.03
N VAL A 272 2.13 1.37 -3.75
CA VAL A 272 2.19 2.00 -5.09
C VAL A 272 2.57 3.48 -5.00
N MET A 273 2.40 4.14 -3.85
CA MET A 273 2.89 5.51 -3.65
C MET A 273 4.42 5.62 -3.68
N ALA A 274 5.16 4.51 -3.60
CA ALA A 274 6.59 4.50 -3.84
C ALA A 274 6.96 4.72 -5.32
N ASN A 275 6.00 4.61 -6.25
CA ASN A 275 6.23 4.85 -7.67
C ASN A 275 6.66 6.30 -7.92
N SER A 276 7.84 6.48 -8.53
CA SER A 276 8.46 7.81 -8.73
C SER A 276 7.61 8.72 -9.60
N ARG A 277 6.97 8.16 -10.65
CA ARG A 277 6.14 8.96 -11.57
C ARG A 277 4.86 9.44 -10.91
N LEU A 278 4.24 8.60 -10.07
CA LEU A 278 3.07 9.00 -9.30
C LEU A 278 3.41 10.11 -8.31
N ARG A 279 4.52 9.97 -7.58
CA ARG A 279 5.00 11.00 -6.64
C ARG A 279 5.33 12.31 -7.33
N GLU A 280 6.04 12.25 -8.46
CA GLU A 280 6.37 13.43 -9.25
C GLU A 280 5.11 14.22 -9.64
N LYS A 281 4.12 13.55 -10.24
CA LYS A 281 2.88 14.21 -10.67
C LYS A 281 2.04 14.69 -9.49
N MET A 282 2.00 13.94 -8.40
CA MET A 282 1.28 14.36 -7.19
C MET A 282 1.91 15.61 -6.56
N ASN A 283 3.25 15.68 -6.52
CA ASN A 283 3.96 16.87 -6.03
C ASN A 283 3.79 18.11 -6.92
N ILE A 284 3.61 17.92 -8.24
CA ILE A 284 3.30 19.04 -9.15
C ILE A 284 1.88 19.58 -8.88
N PHE A 285 0.95 18.71 -8.49
CA PHE A 285 -0.41 19.11 -8.18
C PHE A 285 -0.51 19.79 -6.81
N ALA A 286 0.24 19.33 -5.79
CA ALA A 286 0.24 19.85 -4.43
C ALA A 286 0.81 21.28 -4.37
#